data_6adeca618812e146f2900f36961a022b
#
_entry.id   6adeca618812e146f2900f36961a022b
#
_cell.length_a   1.000
_cell.length_b   1.000
_cell.length_c   1.000
_cell.angle_alpha   90.00
_cell.angle_beta   90.00
_cell.angle_gamma   90.00
#
_symmetry.space_group_name_H-M   'P 1'
#
loop_
_entity.id
_entity.type
_entity.pdbx_description
1 polymer ?
#
loop_
_entity_poly.entity_id
_entity_poly.type
_entity_poly.pdbx_seq_one_letter_code
_entity_poly.pdbx_strand_id
1 'polypeptide(L)'
;LITSSAASDVYKRQVVIIGGGIHGLSTAWKLSETYKNPGDIVVLEKKDTAAGASGIACGVVRNNYFQPAMRELMAHSVSVWESDPKAFKYNPVGYLQISPEVMHEDVASIYEQQKAIGYESDFIEGEKDCMKYMKGMFDDWQAKGITSILHEKKGGYAFNKDSIKALENKSTSNGVQVMKGVKVTGFKRGSNSKAVTGVETDKGTIDCEQVVIGAGPWARDFWNMLELPKTANIKGKDGKMHVTDMWTYWMLQEGVIGVEPDYLKTNDGKQPPVVHVDSTAPLYSDKTKKLITDKIWGIYYKPDIEGLGVQGGTSPYIVKKHFDQVNVDPYGIELSLIHISEPTRRRT
;
A
#
# COMPACT_ATOMS: atom_id res chain seq x y z
N LEU A 1 -26.93 23.41 13.47
CA LEU A 1 -27.69 23.36 14.72
C LEU A 1 -28.49 22.07 14.70
N ILE A 2 -27.96 21.01 15.32
CA ILE A 2 -28.73 19.79 15.62
C ILE A 2 -29.61 20.17 16.82
N THR A 3 -30.91 20.17 16.62
CA THR A 3 -31.86 20.49 17.68
C THR A 3 -31.80 19.44 18.80
N SER A 4 -31.97 19.87 20.04
CA SER A 4 -31.79 19.10 21.28
C SER A 4 -32.69 17.86 21.45
N SER A 5 -33.64 17.61 20.57
CA SER A 5 -34.45 16.39 20.55
C SER A 5 -33.83 15.23 19.79
N ALA A 6 -32.79 15.47 18.97
CA ALA A 6 -32.03 14.42 18.29
C ALA A 6 -30.83 13.88 19.12
N ALA A 7 -30.57 14.49 20.28
CA ALA A 7 -29.46 14.09 21.16
C ALA A 7 -29.78 12.88 22.06
N SER A 8 -31.03 12.36 22.05
CA SER A 8 -31.40 11.15 22.80
C SER A 8 -31.44 9.87 21.97
N ASP A 9 -31.35 9.95 20.64
CA ASP A 9 -31.05 8.79 19.82
C ASP A 9 -29.54 8.55 19.91
N VAL A 10 -29.13 7.93 21.02
CA VAL A 10 -27.82 7.32 21.14
C VAL A 10 -27.62 6.48 19.88
N TYR A 11 -26.71 6.91 19.01
CA TYR A 11 -26.44 6.20 17.77
C TYR A 11 -25.99 4.78 18.11
N LYS A 12 -26.93 3.84 18.14
CA LYS A 12 -26.59 2.44 18.24
C LYS A 12 -26.27 1.94 16.84
N ARG A 13 -25.06 1.46 16.65
CA ARG A 13 -24.61 0.84 15.40
C ARG A 13 -24.22 -0.60 15.67
N GLN A 14 -24.33 -1.43 14.65
CA GLN A 14 -23.81 -2.78 14.77
C GLN A 14 -22.32 -2.78 14.63
N VAL A 15 -21.78 -2.08 13.64
CA VAL A 15 -20.34 -2.01 13.35
C VAL A 15 -19.90 -0.55 13.23
N VAL A 16 -18.89 -0.18 14.00
CA VAL A 16 -18.14 1.07 13.83
C VAL A 16 -16.78 0.76 13.23
N ILE A 17 -16.47 1.39 12.11
CA ILE A 17 -15.18 1.27 11.41
C ILE A 17 -14.43 2.58 11.58
N ILE A 18 -13.22 2.52 12.15
CA ILE A 18 -12.38 3.69 12.40
C ILE A 18 -11.37 3.84 11.26
N GLY A 19 -11.48 4.91 10.48
CA GLY A 19 -10.59 5.26 9.38
C GLY A 19 -11.21 5.13 7.99
N GLY A 20 -11.18 6.23 7.23
CA GLY A 20 -11.67 6.35 5.84
C GLY A 20 -10.59 6.07 4.78
N GLY A 21 -9.61 5.22 5.08
CA GLY A 21 -8.60 4.73 4.14
C GLY A 21 -9.02 3.44 3.45
N ILE A 22 -8.06 2.84 2.71
CA ILE A 22 -8.30 1.60 1.94
C ILE A 22 -8.87 0.47 2.80
N HIS A 23 -8.30 0.22 3.99
CA HIS A 23 -8.76 -0.86 4.86
C HIS A 23 -10.17 -0.63 5.40
N GLY A 24 -10.45 0.57 5.91
CA GLY A 24 -11.78 0.86 6.47
C GLY A 24 -12.88 0.83 5.42
N LEU A 25 -12.67 1.47 4.27
CA LEU A 25 -13.69 1.53 3.22
C LEU A 25 -13.88 0.20 2.48
N SER A 26 -12.80 -0.59 2.28
CA SER A 26 -12.94 -1.95 1.72
C SER A 26 -13.73 -2.84 2.66
N THR A 27 -13.48 -2.75 3.96
CA THR A 27 -14.24 -3.48 4.99
C THR A 27 -15.70 -3.04 4.99
N ALA A 28 -15.95 -1.72 4.96
CA ALA A 28 -17.30 -1.17 4.92
C ALA A 28 -18.09 -1.66 3.69
N TRP A 29 -17.46 -1.59 2.50
CA TRP A 29 -18.08 -2.07 1.28
C TRP A 29 -18.39 -3.57 1.36
N LYS A 30 -17.43 -4.42 1.73
CA LYS A 30 -17.65 -5.87 1.78
C LYS A 30 -18.64 -6.29 2.85
N LEU A 31 -18.63 -5.67 4.01
CA LEU A 31 -19.66 -5.90 5.03
C LEU A 31 -21.05 -5.49 4.53
N SER A 32 -21.17 -4.38 3.82
CA SER A 32 -22.45 -3.91 3.29
C SER A 32 -23.10 -4.84 2.30
N GLU A 33 -22.33 -5.72 1.64
CA GLU A 33 -22.84 -6.74 0.73
C GLU A 33 -23.48 -7.93 1.47
N THR A 34 -23.15 -8.13 2.74
CA THR A 34 -23.57 -9.30 3.54
C THR A 34 -24.47 -8.95 4.72
N TYR A 35 -24.42 -7.74 5.22
CA TYR A 35 -25.27 -7.30 6.33
C TYR A 35 -26.73 -7.11 5.91
N LYS A 36 -27.64 -7.56 6.78
CA LYS A 36 -29.09 -7.42 6.54
C LYS A 36 -29.52 -5.95 6.44
N ASN A 37 -28.90 -5.09 7.26
CA ASN A 37 -29.13 -3.65 7.26
C ASN A 37 -27.80 -2.91 7.22
N PRO A 38 -27.27 -2.56 6.03
CA PRO A 38 -26.01 -1.83 5.90
C PRO A 38 -26.00 -0.45 6.59
N GLY A 39 -27.17 0.15 6.86
CA GLY A 39 -27.28 1.38 7.64
C GLY A 39 -26.81 1.28 9.10
N ASP A 40 -26.64 0.05 9.61
CA ASP A 40 -26.07 -0.20 10.93
C ASP A 40 -24.53 -0.20 10.93
N ILE A 41 -23.91 0.02 9.78
CA ILE A 41 -22.46 0.17 9.61
C ILE A 41 -22.14 1.66 9.47
N VAL A 42 -21.18 2.14 10.27
CA VAL A 42 -20.68 3.51 10.16
C VAL A 42 -19.16 3.53 10.04
N VAL A 43 -18.63 4.35 9.13
CA VAL A 43 -17.22 4.67 9.04
C VAL A 43 -16.98 6.04 9.66
N LEU A 44 -16.03 6.14 10.58
CA LEU A 44 -15.63 7.40 11.22
C LEU A 44 -14.25 7.81 10.70
N GLU A 45 -14.17 8.97 10.09
CA GLU A 45 -12.93 9.53 9.56
C GLU A 45 -12.65 10.91 10.17
N LYS A 46 -11.45 11.10 10.73
CA LYS A 46 -11.08 12.33 11.43
C LYS A 46 -10.95 13.57 10.54
N LYS A 47 -10.65 13.38 9.26
CA LYS A 47 -10.51 14.45 8.27
C LYS A 47 -11.43 14.17 7.07
N ASP A 48 -10.86 13.74 5.98
CA ASP A 48 -11.56 13.30 4.77
C ASP A 48 -11.06 11.92 4.35
N THR A 49 -11.84 11.21 3.56
CA THR A 49 -11.40 9.93 2.98
C THR A 49 -10.14 10.14 2.16
N ALA A 50 -9.24 9.16 2.18
CA ALA A 50 -7.90 9.25 1.57
C ALA A 50 -6.97 10.34 2.14
N ALA A 51 -7.29 10.99 3.25
CA ALA A 51 -6.41 12.03 3.83
C ALA A 51 -5.12 11.46 4.48
N GLY A 52 -5.03 10.15 4.70
CA GLY A 52 -3.86 9.48 5.27
C GLY A 52 -2.98 8.80 4.21
N ALA A 53 -2.27 7.73 4.63
CA ALA A 53 -1.34 6.98 3.80
C ALA A 53 -1.95 6.48 2.48
N SER A 54 -3.23 6.09 2.48
CA SER A 54 -3.93 5.63 1.28
C SER A 54 -3.99 6.70 0.16
N GLY A 55 -4.00 7.99 0.51
CA GLY A 55 -4.08 9.08 -0.47
C GLY A 55 -2.74 9.52 -1.05
N ILE A 56 -1.63 9.07 -0.46
CA ILE A 56 -0.27 9.43 -0.90
C ILE A 56 0.51 8.22 -1.45
N ALA A 57 0.02 7.00 -1.24
CA ALA A 57 0.65 5.79 -1.74
C ALA A 57 0.79 5.81 -3.27
N CYS A 58 1.80 5.11 -3.80
CA CYS A 58 2.03 4.97 -5.23
C CYS A 58 0.88 4.25 -5.96
N GLY A 59 0.08 3.47 -5.24
CA GLY A 59 -1.08 2.76 -5.79
C GLY A 59 -0.71 1.55 -6.63
N VAL A 60 0.47 0.98 -6.46
CA VAL A 60 0.91 -0.23 -7.14
C VAL A 60 0.09 -1.45 -6.68
N VAL A 61 -0.41 -2.21 -7.63
CA VAL A 61 -1.16 -3.46 -7.44
C VAL A 61 -0.35 -4.61 -8.04
N ARG A 62 0.02 -5.59 -7.23
CA ARG A 62 0.93 -6.69 -7.61
C ARG A 62 0.69 -7.95 -6.80
N ASN A 63 1.24 -9.07 -7.27
CA ASN A 63 1.29 -10.34 -6.55
C ASN A 63 2.71 -10.72 -6.06
N ASN A 64 3.73 -9.95 -6.40
CA ASN A 64 5.13 -10.21 -6.06
C ASN A 64 5.38 -10.04 -4.55
N TYR A 65 5.21 -11.14 -3.80
CA TYR A 65 5.45 -11.22 -2.36
C TYR A 65 6.14 -12.53 -2.00
N PHE A 66 7.05 -12.49 -1.02
CA PHE A 66 7.80 -13.66 -0.56
C PHE A 66 6.94 -14.66 0.24
N GLN A 67 5.90 -14.19 0.94
CA GLN A 67 5.04 -15.06 1.75
C GLN A 67 3.94 -15.69 0.89
N PRO A 68 3.77 -17.03 0.87
CA PRO A 68 2.73 -17.69 0.11
C PRO A 68 1.32 -17.18 0.40
N ALA A 69 0.95 -17.03 1.67
CA ALA A 69 -0.35 -16.52 2.08
C ALA A 69 -0.64 -15.10 1.52
N MET A 70 0.40 -14.25 1.44
CA MET A 70 0.27 -12.93 0.83
C MET A 70 0.03 -13.01 -0.67
N ARG A 71 0.63 -13.97 -1.38
CA ARG A 71 0.39 -14.15 -2.81
C ARG A 71 -1.04 -14.57 -3.12
N GLU A 72 -1.60 -15.51 -2.35
CA GLU A 72 -3.00 -15.91 -2.48
C GLU A 72 -3.94 -14.73 -2.21
N LEU A 73 -3.70 -13.99 -1.13
CA LEU A 73 -4.48 -12.80 -0.78
C LEU A 73 -4.39 -11.73 -1.88
N MET A 74 -3.20 -11.49 -2.43
CA MET A 74 -3.00 -10.48 -3.46
C MET A 74 -3.57 -10.92 -4.81
N ALA A 75 -3.55 -12.21 -5.15
CA ALA A 75 -4.23 -12.73 -6.34
C ALA A 75 -5.74 -12.45 -6.27
N HIS A 76 -6.36 -12.67 -5.10
CA HIS A 76 -7.74 -12.27 -4.85
C HIS A 76 -7.92 -10.74 -4.95
N SER A 77 -7.01 -9.96 -4.34
CA SER A 77 -7.08 -8.49 -4.40
C SER A 77 -7.01 -7.96 -5.84
N VAL A 78 -6.14 -8.51 -6.68
CA VAL A 78 -6.05 -8.15 -8.11
C VAL A 78 -7.40 -8.38 -8.80
N SER A 79 -8.07 -9.50 -8.54
CA SER A 79 -9.40 -9.78 -9.11
C SER A 79 -10.46 -8.75 -8.68
N VAL A 80 -10.35 -8.22 -7.47
CA VAL A 80 -11.23 -7.14 -6.99
C VAL A 80 -10.98 -5.85 -7.79
N TRP A 81 -9.73 -5.47 -8.05
CA TRP A 81 -9.39 -4.32 -8.88
C TRP A 81 -9.89 -4.50 -10.32
N GLU A 82 -9.72 -5.70 -10.89
CA GLU A 82 -10.19 -6.07 -12.23
C GLU A 82 -11.73 -6.09 -12.35
N SER A 83 -12.46 -6.23 -11.23
CA SER A 83 -13.93 -6.31 -11.27
C SER A 83 -14.60 -4.99 -11.68
N ASP A 84 -13.95 -3.85 -11.47
CA ASP A 84 -14.47 -2.53 -11.86
C ASP A 84 -13.32 -1.53 -12.08
N PRO A 85 -12.48 -1.77 -13.12
CA PRO A 85 -11.27 -0.98 -13.33
C PRO A 85 -11.56 0.50 -13.63
N LYS A 86 -12.73 0.79 -14.19
CA LYS A 86 -13.16 2.16 -14.49
C LYS A 86 -13.43 2.94 -13.20
N ALA A 87 -14.19 2.36 -12.27
CA ALA A 87 -14.50 3.01 -11.00
C ALA A 87 -13.23 3.19 -10.14
N PHE A 88 -12.40 2.18 -10.07
CA PHE A 88 -11.16 2.20 -9.30
C PHE A 88 -10.02 2.96 -9.99
N LYS A 89 -10.21 3.43 -11.22
CA LYS A 89 -9.11 4.00 -12.03
C LYS A 89 -7.89 3.08 -12.06
N TYR A 90 -8.16 1.79 -12.20
CA TYR A 90 -7.16 0.75 -12.25
C TYR A 90 -6.64 0.55 -13.67
N ASN A 91 -5.32 0.51 -13.81
CA ASN A 91 -4.59 0.32 -15.05
C ASN A 91 -3.86 -1.04 -15.01
N PRO A 92 -4.38 -2.07 -15.68
CA PRO A 92 -3.81 -3.43 -15.69
C PRO A 92 -2.62 -3.52 -16.65
N VAL A 93 -1.55 -2.80 -16.36
CA VAL A 93 -0.36 -2.72 -17.22
C VAL A 93 0.69 -3.78 -16.92
N GLY A 94 0.48 -4.59 -15.87
CA GLY A 94 1.43 -5.55 -15.38
C GLY A 94 2.45 -4.95 -14.40
N TYR A 95 3.31 -5.82 -13.89
CA TYR A 95 4.37 -5.47 -12.94
C TYR A 95 5.65 -6.24 -13.27
N LEU A 96 6.78 -5.54 -13.30
CA LEU A 96 8.11 -6.08 -13.54
C LEU A 96 8.93 -6.03 -12.24
N GLN A 97 9.38 -7.20 -11.78
CA GLN A 97 10.46 -7.34 -10.82
C GLN A 97 11.74 -7.66 -11.59
N ILE A 98 12.73 -6.80 -11.51
CA ILE A 98 14.00 -6.87 -12.24
C ILE A 98 15.12 -6.95 -11.22
N SER A 99 15.88 -8.03 -11.19
CA SER A 99 16.72 -8.37 -10.05
C SER A 99 18.10 -8.86 -10.42
N PRO A 100 19.12 -8.58 -9.58
CA PRO A 100 20.45 -9.13 -9.69
C PRO A 100 20.51 -10.58 -9.19
N GLU A 101 21.62 -11.27 -9.44
CA GLU A 101 21.86 -12.69 -9.12
C GLU A 101 21.56 -13.04 -7.66
N VAL A 102 21.90 -12.16 -6.74
CA VAL A 102 21.69 -12.38 -5.29
C VAL A 102 20.22 -12.58 -4.91
N MET A 103 19.28 -12.18 -5.75
CA MET A 103 17.83 -12.33 -5.55
C MET A 103 17.22 -13.43 -6.43
N HIS A 104 18.02 -14.10 -7.27
CA HIS A 104 17.52 -15.04 -8.26
C HIS A 104 16.64 -16.15 -7.67
N GLU A 105 17.12 -16.84 -6.63
CA GLU A 105 16.38 -17.94 -5.97
C GLU A 105 15.03 -17.46 -5.39
N ASP A 106 15.03 -16.28 -4.77
CA ASP A 106 13.81 -15.69 -4.18
C ASP A 106 12.78 -15.37 -5.28
N VAL A 107 13.21 -14.76 -6.39
CA VAL A 107 12.32 -14.39 -7.50
C VAL A 107 11.81 -15.63 -8.24
N ALA A 108 12.67 -16.62 -8.46
CA ALA A 108 12.27 -17.92 -9.02
C ALA A 108 11.22 -18.63 -8.14
N SER A 109 11.41 -18.61 -6.82
CA SER A 109 10.44 -19.16 -5.88
C SER A 109 9.09 -18.45 -5.95
N ILE A 110 9.06 -17.13 -6.14
CA ILE A 110 7.82 -16.37 -6.33
C ILE A 110 7.12 -16.83 -7.62
N TYR A 111 7.87 -16.96 -8.72
CA TYR A 111 7.33 -17.43 -10.00
C TYR A 111 6.67 -18.81 -9.88
N GLU A 112 7.36 -19.79 -9.30
CA GLU A 112 6.81 -21.15 -9.12
C GLU A 112 5.52 -21.14 -8.28
N GLN A 113 5.46 -20.30 -7.25
CA GLN A 113 4.27 -20.17 -6.41
C GLN A 113 3.13 -19.42 -7.12
N GLN A 114 3.43 -18.42 -7.95
CA GLN A 114 2.43 -17.77 -8.81
C GLN A 114 1.84 -18.78 -9.80
N LYS A 115 2.70 -19.57 -10.43
CA LYS A 115 2.30 -20.64 -11.35
C LYS A 115 1.40 -21.67 -10.65
N ALA A 116 1.74 -22.08 -9.43
CA ALA A 116 0.96 -23.05 -8.65
C ALA A 116 -0.47 -22.57 -8.34
N ILE A 117 -0.68 -21.26 -8.17
CA ILE A 117 -2.01 -20.68 -7.94
C ILE A 117 -2.70 -20.18 -9.24
N GLY A 118 -2.11 -20.44 -10.42
CA GLY A 118 -2.64 -20.01 -11.69
C GLY A 118 -2.57 -18.50 -11.95
N TYR A 119 -1.63 -17.79 -11.27
CA TYR A 119 -1.40 -16.38 -11.51
C TYR A 119 -0.42 -16.19 -12.66
N GLU A 120 -0.85 -15.55 -13.74
CA GLU A 120 -0.11 -15.44 -14.99
C GLU A 120 1.11 -14.53 -14.88
N SER A 121 2.29 -15.09 -15.13
CA SER A 121 3.58 -14.39 -15.15
C SER A 121 4.60 -15.09 -16.05
N ASP A 122 5.58 -14.33 -16.55
CA ASP A 122 6.76 -14.84 -17.24
C ASP A 122 7.97 -14.71 -16.32
N PHE A 123 8.86 -15.70 -16.34
CA PHE A 123 10.15 -15.64 -15.69
C PHE A 123 11.27 -15.76 -16.71
N ILE A 124 12.15 -14.76 -16.77
CA ILE A 124 13.26 -14.67 -17.70
C ILE A 124 14.56 -14.75 -16.89
N GLU A 125 15.47 -15.64 -17.29
CA GLU A 125 16.70 -15.96 -16.59
C GLU A 125 17.92 -15.67 -17.47
N GLY A 126 18.99 -15.24 -16.82
CA GLY A 126 20.28 -14.96 -17.45
C GLY A 126 20.39 -13.53 -18.01
N GLU A 127 21.57 -12.92 -17.80
CA GLU A 127 21.81 -11.51 -18.13
C GLU A 127 21.50 -11.17 -19.59
N LYS A 128 21.88 -12.07 -20.51
CA LYS A 128 21.67 -11.87 -21.95
C LYS A 128 20.19 -11.84 -22.31
N ASP A 129 19.39 -12.77 -21.77
CA ASP A 129 17.99 -12.89 -22.10
C ASP A 129 17.18 -11.80 -21.37
N CYS A 130 17.54 -11.45 -20.14
CA CYS A 130 16.99 -10.30 -19.43
C CYS A 130 17.24 -8.99 -20.20
N MET A 131 18.48 -8.77 -20.69
CA MET A 131 18.81 -7.59 -21.50
C MET A 131 17.97 -7.56 -22.79
N LYS A 132 17.86 -8.69 -23.49
CA LYS A 132 17.06 -8.81 -24.71
C LYS A 132 15.58 -8.54 -24.44
N TYR A 133 15.04 -9.08 -23.35
CA TYR A 133 13.65 -8.89 -22.96
C TYR A 133 13.35 -7.41 -22.69
N MET A 134 14.19 -6.77 -21.87
CA MET A 134 14.03 -5.37 -21.53
C MET A 134 14.20 -4.43 -22.71
N LYS A 135 15.16 -4.70 -23.60
CA LYS A 135 15.33 -3.93 -24.86
C LYS A 135 14.17 -4.13 -25.83
N GLY A 136 13.50 -5.26 -25.80
CA GLY A 136 12.25 -5.47 -26.55
C GLY A 136 11.12 -4.56 -26.08
N MET A 137 11.17 -4.13 -24.82
CA MET A 137 10.16 -3.25 -24.21
C MET A 137 10.60 -1.78 -24.18
N PHE A 138 11.90 -1.53 -23.95
CA PHE A 138 12.54 -0.20 -23.87
C PHE A 138 13.88 -0.26 -24.59
N ASP A 139 13.97 0.33 -25.77
CA ASP A 139 15.17 0.27 -26.61
C ASP A 139 16.40 0.95 -25.97
N ASP A 140 16.16 1.93 -25.10
CA ASP A 140 17.16 2.66 -24.33
C ASP A 140 17.58 1.97 -23.01
N TRP A 141 17.09 0.74 -22.73
CA TRP A 141 17.45 0.01 -21.51
C TRP A 141 18.95 -0.25 -21.38
N GLN A 142 19.54 0.07 -20.23
CA GLN A 142 20.99 0.00 -20.01
C GLN A 142 21.42 -0.68 -18.71
N ALA A 143 20.49 -1.10 -17.84
CA ALA A 143 20.84 -1.73 -16.58
C ALA A 143 21.65 -3.01 -16.82
N LYS A 144 22.75 -3.17 -16.09
CA LYS A 144 23.66 -4.32 -16.14
C LYS A 144 23.57 -5.14 -14.87
N GLY A 145 24.04 -6.39 -14.93
CA GLY A 145 24.05 -7.29 -13.79
C GLY A 145 22.65 -7.76 -13.37
N ILE A 146 21.69 -7.66 -14.28
CA ILE A 146 20.34 -8.19 -14.11
C ILE A 146 20.29 -9.61 -14.64
N THR A 147 19.96 -10.56 -13.79
CA THR A 147 19.92 -12.00 -14.12
C THR A 147 18.55 -12.63 -14.00
N SER A 148 17.57 -11.89 -13.45
CA SER A 148 16.21 -12.37 -13.30
C SER A 148 15.19 -11.27 -13.55
N ILE A 149 14.15 -11.60 -14.32
CA ILE A 149 12.96 -10.76 -14.48
C ILE A 149 11.73 -11.60 -14.26
N LEU A 150 10.87 -11.17 -13.34
CA LEU A 150 9.54 -11.70 -13.18
C LEU A 150 8.55 -10.65 -13.71
N HIS A 151 7.83 -10.99 -14.79
CA HIS A 151 6.82 -10.12 -15.38
C HIS A 151 5.42 -10.67 -15.10
N GLU A 152 4.76 -10.10 -14.12
CA GLU A 152 3.34 -10.36 -13.87
C GLU A 152 2.50 -9.73 -15.00
N LYS A 153 1.65 -10.53 -15.65
CA LYS A 153 0.76 -10.04 -16.71
C LYS A 153 -0.47 -9.36 -16.12
N LYS A 154 -0.83 -9.76 -14.92
CA LYS A 154 -1.85 -9.12 -14.08
C LYS A 154 -1.17 -8.15 -13.11
N GLY A 155 -1.99 -7.31 -12.47
CA GLY A 155 -1.45 -6.23 -11.65
C GLY A 155 -1.26 -4.95 -12.47
N GLY A 156 -0.58 -3.99 -11.88
CA GLY A 156 -0.41 -2.67 -12.47
C GLY A 156 -0.53 -1.58 -11.41
N TYR A 157 -1.33 -0.55 -11.64
CA TYR A 157 -1.52 0.51 -10.66
C TYR A 157 -2.92 1.13 -10.72
N ALA A 158 -3.30 1.77 -9.63
CA ALA A 158 -4.53 2.54 -9.54
C ALA A 158 -4.25 3.97 -9.08
N PHE A 159 -5.12 4.90 -9.48
CA PHE A 159 -5.12 6.24 -8.92
C PHE A 159 -5.79 6.19 -7.54
N ASN A 160 -4.99 6.27 -6.52
CA ASN A 160 -5.37 5.94 -5.15
C ASN A 160 -6.51 6.80 -4.60
N LYS A 161 -6.53 8.12 -4.81
CA LYS A 161 -7.62 8.99 -4.34
C LYS A 161 -8.95 8.63 -5.01
N ASP A 162 -8.93 8.37 -6.31
CA ASP A 162 -10.11 7.95 -7.07
C ASP A 162 -10.60 6.58 -6.62
N SER A 163 -9.68 5.65 -6.39
CA SER A 163 -10.01 4.31 -5.88
C SER A 163 -10.66 4.37 -4.50
N ILE A 164 -10.13 5.19 -3.59
CA ILE A 164 -10.73 5.39 -2.27
C ILE A 164 -12.12 6.02 -2.40
N LYS A 165 -12.28 6.99 -3.30
CA LYS A 165 -13.59 7.60 -3.57
C LYS A 165 -14.59 6.58 -4.15
N ALA A 166 -14.12 5.69 -5.02
CA ALA A 166 -14.96 4.60 -5.52
C ALA A 166 -15.43 3.66 -4.39
N LEU A 167 -14.55 3.30 -3.47
CA LEU A 167 -14.91 2.50 -2.30
C LEU A 167 -15.92 3.21 -1.39
N GLU A 168 -15.73 4.51 -1.16
CA GLU A 168 -16.69 5.34 -0.43
C GLU A 168 -18.06 5.33 -1.11
N ASN A 169 -18.08 5.55 -2.44
CA ASN A 169 -19.33 5.53 -3.21
C ASN A 169 -20.02 4.16 -3.20
N LYS A 170 -19.26 3.06 -3.38
CA LYS A 170 -19.80 1.69 -3.30
C LYS A 170 -20.39 1.40 -1.93
N SER A 171 -19.71 1.81 -0.84
CA SER A 171 -20.20 1.64 0.53
C SER A 171 -21.47 2.44 0.79
N THR A 172 -21.48 3.74 0.44
CA THR A 172 -22.62 4.62 0.69
C THR A 172 -23.83 4.27 -0.19
N SER A 173 -23.62 3.82 -1.42
CA SER A 173 -24.71 3.33 -2.29
C SER A 173 -25.39 2.09 -1.73
N ASN A 174 -24.71 1.29 -0.93
CA ASN A 174 -25.27 0.15 -0.21
C ASN A 174 -25.92 0.55 1.13
N GLY A 175 -25.83 1.82 1.54
CA GLY A 175 -26.46 2.33 2.75
C GLY A 175 -25.52 2.55 3.94
N VAL A 176 -24.20 2.27 3.81
CA VAL A 176 -23.22 2.58 4.87
C VAL A 176 -23.13 4.09 5.08
N GLN A 177 -23.08 4.52 6.33
CA GLN A 177 -22.84 5.92 6.67
C GLN A 177 -21.35 6.20 6.80
N VAL A 178 -20.84 7.20 6.08
CA VAL A 178 -19.44 7.69 6.20
C VAL A 178 -19.47 9.08 6.84
N MET A 179 -18.97 9.17 8.07
CA MET A 179 -18.92 10.41 8.85
C MET A 179 -17.51 10.98 8.84
N LYS A 180 -17.34 12.08 8.11
CA LYS A 180 -16.08 12.82 8.02
C LYS A 180 -15.98 13.91 9.08
N GLY A 181 -14.76 14.28 9.47
CA GLY A 181 -14.51 15.26 10.52
C GLY A 181 -14.91 14.76 11.91
N VAL A 182 -14.92 13.44 12.14
CA VAL A 182 -15.22 12.80 13.42
C VAL A 182 -14.00 12.04 13.90
N LYS A 183 -13.39 12.54 14.98
CA LYS A 183 -12.20 11.93 15.58
C LYS A 183 -12.61 11.00 16.71
N VAL A 184 -12.22 9.73 16.62
CA VAL A 184 -12.34 8.79 17.75
C VAL A 184 -11.25 9.11 18.77
N THR A 185 -11.66 9.24 20.03
CA THR A 185 -10.81 9.66 21.16
C THR A 185 -10.68 8.57 22.23
N GLY A 186 -11.54 7.55 22.21
CA GLY A 186 -11.52 6.48 23.19
C GLY A 186 -12.50 5.35 22.89
N PHE A 187 -12.62 4.44 23.83
CA PHE A 187 -13.52 3.30 23.77
C PHE A 187 -14.38 3.21 25.02
N LYS A 188 -15.70 3.06 24.84
CA LYS A 188 -16.61 2.70 25.91
C LYS A 188 -16.49 1.22 26.22
N ARG A 189 -16.37 0.87 27.49
CA ARG A 189 -16.30 -0.53 27.96
C ARG A 189 -17.54 -0.90 28.77
N GLY A 190 -17.88 -2.16 28.75
CA GLY A 190 -18.96 -2.69 29.61
C GLY A 190 -18.59 -2.60 31.09
N SER A 191 -19.60 -2.35 31.94
CA SER A 191 -19.42 -2.04 33.37
C SER A 191 -18.60 -3.07 34.16
N ASN A 192 -18.59 -4.32 33.74
CA ASN A 192 -17.89 -5.42 34.43
C ASN A 192 -17.08 -6.30 33.45
N SER A 193 -16.74 -5.77 32.27
CA SER A 193 -16.02 -6.54 31.25
C SER A 193 -15.00 -5.67 30.51
N LYS A 194 -14.00 -6.33 29.89
CA LYS A 194 -13.08 -5.67 28.96
C LYS A 194 -13.67 -5.48 27.58
N ALA A 195 -14.92 -5.91 27.34
CA ALA A 195 -15.58 -5.80 26.04
C ALA A 195 -15.79 -4.33 25.69
N VAL A 196 -15.47 -3.98 24.45
CA VAL A 196 -15.78 -2.68 23.87
C VAL A 196 -17.28 -2.68 23.52
N THR A 197 -18.02 -1.69 24.02
CA THR A 197 -19.46 -1.54 23.80
C THR A 197 -19.79 -0.26 23.05
N GLY A 198 -18.78 0.51 22.66
CA GLY A 198 -18.91 1.73 21.89
C GLY A 198 -17.60 2.45 21.68
N VAL A 199 -17.63 3.52 20.92
CA VAL A 199 -16.52 4.43 20.70
C VAL A 199 -16.86 5.83 21.19
N GLU A 200 -15.86 6.48 21.76
CA GLU A 200 -15.93 7.89 22.16
C GLU A 200 -15.35 8.73 21.05
N THR A 201 -16.02 9.84 20.71
CA THR A 201 -15.56 10.75 19.67
C THR A 201 -15.60 12.20 20.17
N ASP A 202 -14.96 13.10 19.42
CA ASP A 202 -15.06 14.55 19.65
C ASP A 202 -16.47 15.14 19.38
N LYS A 203 -17.40 14.30 18.91
CA LYS A 203 -18.80 14.66 18.62
C LYS A 203 -19.82 13.92 19.50
N GLY A 204 -19.35 13.12 20.46
CA GLY A 204 -20.18 12.29 21.32
C GLY A 204 -19.86 10.80 21.22
N THR A 205 -20.61 9.98 21.94
CA THR A 205 -20.40 8.52 22.02
C THR A 205 -21.33 7.79 21.06
N ILE A 206 -20.80 6.74 20.41
CA ILE A 206 -21.56 5.84 19.54
C ILE A 206 -21.49 4.45 20.18
N ASP A 207 -22.64 3.92 20.59
CA ASP A 207 -22.74 2.54 21.08
C ASP A 207 -22.65 1.56 19.89
N CYS A 208 -21.92 0.47 20.05
CA CYS A 208 -21.78 -0.54 19.00
C CYS A 208 -21.48 -1.92 19.56
N GLU A 209 -21.69 -2.93 18.73
CA GLU A 209 -21.39 -4.33 19.03
C GLU A 209 -19.99 -4.74 18.57
N GLN A 210 -19.50 -4.13 17.50
CA GLN A 210 -18.20 -4.42 16.91
C GLN A 210 -17.47 -3.14 16.50
N VAL A 211 -16.16 -3.17 16.67
CA VAL A 211 -15.27 -2.09 16.21
C VAL A 211 -14.21 -2.66 15.29
N VAL A 212 -14.04 -2.05 14.14
CA VAL A 212 -12.94 -2.34 13.21
C VAL A 212 -11.97 -1.16 13.21
N ILE A 213 -10.69 -1.41 13.48
CA ILE A 213 -9.64 -0.39 13.48
C ILE A 213 -8.92 -0.42 12.14
N GLY A 214 -9.35 0.44 11.21
CA GLY A 214 -8.76 0.65 9.89
C GLY A 214 -7.92 1.94 9.81
N ALA A 215 -7.30 2.33 10.93
CA ALA A 215 -6.69 3.65 11.13
C ALA A 215 -5.27 3.79 10.53
N GLY A 216 -4.81 2.83 9.71
CA GLY A 216 -3.48 2.88 9.08
C GLY A 216 -2.35 3.04 10.12
N PRO A 217 -1.39 3.98 9.94
CA PRO A 217 -0.27 4.15 10.87
C PRO A 217 -0.68 4.53 12.30
N TRP A 218 -1.87 5.06 12.48
CA TRP A 218 -2.40 5.42 13.82
C TRP A 218 -3.06 4.23 14.55
N ALA A 219 -3.06 3.03 13.98
CA ALA A 219 -3.62 1.83 14.64
C ALA A 219 -2.95 1.55 15.99
N ARG A 220 -1.66 1.89 16.15
CA ARG A 220 -0.93 1.80 17.42
C ARG A 220 -1.56 2.64 18.54
N ASP A 221 -2.08 3.83 18.22
CA ASP A 221 -2.68 4.69 19.23
C ASP A 221 -3.94 4.03 19.80
N PHE A 222 -4.75 3.42 18.95
CA PHE A 222 -5.94 2.65 19.36
C PHE A 222 -5.56 1.37 20.12
N TRP A 223 -4.48 0.71 19.73
CA TRP A 223 -3.93 -0.43 20.45
C TRP A 223 -3.54 -0.05 21.89
N ASN A 224 -2.90 1.10 22.06
CA ASN A 224 -2.54 1.64 23.36
C ASN A 224 -3.78 2.05 24.19
N MET A 225 -4.79 2.66 23.57
CA MET A 225 -6.07 3.00 24.21
C MET A 225 -6.81 1.76 24.74
N LEU A 226 -6.62 0.63 24.05
CA LEU A 226 -7.18 -0.66 24.45
C LEU A 226 -6.30 -1.41 25.47
N GLU A 227 -5.14 -0.87 25.84
CA GLU A 227 -4.17 -1.47 26.77
C GLU A 227 -3.73 -2.88 26.34
N LEU A 228 -3.60 -3.10 25.04
CA LEU A 228 -3.18 -4.38 24.48
C LEU A 228 -1.65 -4.59 24.60
N PRO A 229 -1.16 -5.86 24.54
CA PRO A 229 0.26 -6.15 24.71
C PRO A 229 1.15 -5.40 23.70
N LYS A 230 2.27 -4.84 24.18
CA LYS A 230 3.24 -4.11 23.33
C LYS A 230 4.24 -5.03 22.64
N THR A 231 4.32 -6.27 23.07
CA THR A 231 5.22 -7.28 22.51
C THR A 231 4.44 -8.53 22.09
N ALA A 232 5.01 -9.28 21.16
CA ALA A 232 4.51 -10.57 20.72
C ALA A 232 5.61 -11.63 20.80
N ASN A 233 5.22 -12.88 21.04
CA ASN A 233 6.10 -14.04 20.95
C ASN A 233 5.99 -14.61 19.53
N ILE A 234 7.08 -14.57 18.77
CA ILE A 234 7.13 -15.05 17.39
C ILE A 234 8.14 -16.18 17.28
N LYS A 235 7.77 -17.28 16.63
CA LYS A 235 8.69 -18.36 16.28
C LYS A 235 9.56 -17.92 15.12
N GLY A 236 10.86 -17.79 15.36
CA GLY A 236 11.84 -17.42 14.33
C GLY A 236 12.16 -18.56 13.35
N LYS A 237 12.91 -18.23 12.29
CA LYS A 237 13.41 -19.24 11.32
C LYS A 237 14.33 -20.27 11.98
N ASP A 238 14.97 -19.92 13.08
CA ASP A 238 15.79 -20.81 13.92
C ASP A 238 14.97 -21.81 14.78
N GLY A 239 13.65 -21.76 14.67
CA GLY A 239 12.71 -22.59 15.43
C GLY A 239 12.49 -22.15 16.88
N LYS A 240 13.17 -21.11 17.35
CA LYS A 240 13.06 -20.59 18.73
C LYS A 240 11.99 -19.51 18.83
N MET A 241 11.47 -19.34 20.03
CA MET A 241 10.55 -18.23 20.33
C MET A 241 11.36 -16.97 20.65
N HIS A 242 11.01 -15.89 19.98
CA HIS A 242 11.59 -14.56 20.18
C HIS A 242 10.50 -13.59 20.64
N VAL A 243 10.81 -12.80 21.66
CA VAL A 243 9.99 -11.65 22.04
C VAL A 243 10.35 -10.49 21.14
N THR A 244 9.36 -9.94 20.46
CA THR A 244 9.56 -8.78 19.55
C THR A 244 8.50 -7.72 19.81
N ASP A 245 8.79 -6.50 19.41
CA ASP A 245 7.81 -5.42 19.45
C ASP A 245 6.62 -5.73 18.53
N MET A 246 5.42 -5.42 19.00
CA MET A 246 4.17 -5.63 18.24
C MET A 246 4.12 -4.78 16.98
N TRP A 247 4.77 -3.64 16.96
CA TRP A 247 4.69 -2.67 15.89
C TRP A 247 6.03 -2.46 15.20
N THR A 248 6.01 -2.61 13.88
CA THR A 248 7.10 -2.25 12.99
C THR A 248 6.55 -1.27 11.94
N TYR A 249 7.20 -0.13 11.77
CA TYR A 249 6.87 0.81 10.71
C TYR A 249 7.86 0.70 9.57
N TRP A 250 7.34 0.54 8.39
CA TRP A 250 8.07 0.73 7.15
C TRP A 250 7.81 2.14 6.67
N MET A 251 8.87 2.91 6.52
CA MET A 251 8.81 4.20 5.88
C MET A 251 9.28 4.03 4.44
N LEU A 252 8.36 4.23 3.50
CA LEU A 252 8.67 4.38 2.09
C LEU A 252 8.63 5.87 1.78
N GLN A 253 9.67 6.34 1.10
CA GLN A 253 9.68 7.68 0.55
C GLN A 253 9.24 7.60 -0.90
N GLU A 254 8.11 8.20 -1.21
CA GLU A 254 7.54 8.23 -2.54
C GLU A 254 7.46 9.67 -3.03
N GLY A 255 7.60 9.86 -4.34
CA GLY A 255 7.50 11.16 -4.96
C GLY A 255 7.20 11.06 -6.45
N VAL A 256 6.98 12.20 -7.06
CA VAL A 256 6.74 12.34 -8.48
C VAL A 256 7.93 13.06 -9.12
N ILE A 257 8.42 12.51 -10.22
CA ILE A 257 9.49 13.10 -11.04
C ILE A 257 8.91 13.33 -12.43
N GLY A 258 8.99 14.58 -12.93
CA GLY A 258 8.66 14.90 -14.31
C GLY A 258 9.64 14.24 -15.27
N VAL A 259 9.13 13.60 -16.30
CA VAL A 259 9.92 13.00 -17.39
C VAL A 259 9.32 13.37 -18.72
N GLU A 260 10.14 13.34 -19.77
CA GLU A 260 9.65 13.56 -21.14
C GLU A 260 8.57 12.52 -21.50
N PRO A 261 7.48 12.91 -22.19
CA PRO A 261 6.35 12.02 -22.47
C PRO A 261 6.71 10.70 -23.16
N ASP A 262 7.76 10.67 -23.95
CA ASP A 262 8.20 9.48 -24.67
C ASP A 262 8.78 8.41 -23.72
N TYR A 263 9.32 8.80 -22.57
CA TYR A 263 9.74 7.85 -21.52
C TYR A 263 8.57 7.21 -20.75
N LEU A 264 7.35 7.69 -20.98
CA LEU A 264 6.13 7.08 -20.42
C LEU A 264 5.53 6.02 -21.33
N LYS A 265 6.27 5.54 -22.32
CA LYS A 265 5.82 4.56 -23.30
C LYS A 265 6.85 3.44 -23.49
N THR A 266 6.34 2.29 -23.87
CA THR A 266 7.15 1.19 -24.40
C THR A 266 7.48 1.44 -25.86
N ASN A 267 8.37 0.61 -26.46
CA ASN A 267 8.75 0.71 -27.87
C ASN A 267 7.55 0.69 -28.85
N ASP A 268 6.47 -0.01 -28.47
CA ASP A 268 5.24 -0.09 -29.28
C ASP A 268 4.22 1.01 -28.94
N GLY A 269 4.65 2.03 -28.18
CA GLY A 269 3.84 3.19 -27.83
C GLY A 269 2.79 2.98 -26.74
N LYS A 270 2.76 1.80 -26.12
CA LYS A 270 1.85 1.50 -25.02
C LYS A 270 2.35 2.05 -23.69
N GLN A 271 1.45 2.06 -22.73
CA GLN A 271 1.78 2.38 -21.35
C GLN A 271 2.66 1.25 -20.76
N PRO A 272 3.79 1.59 -20.11
CA PRO A 272 4.67 0.57 -19.55
C PRO A 272 4.05 -0.09 -18.32
N PRO A 273 4.48 -1.32 -17.99
CA PRO A 273 4.21 -1.94 -16.69
C PRO A 273 4.78 -1.09 -15.56
N VAL A 274 4.32 -1.36 -14.34
CA VAL A 274 5.03 -0.90 -13.14
C VAL A 274 6.40 -1.57 -13.12
N VAL A 275 7.44 -0.79 -12.91
CA VAL A 275 8.83 -1.27 -12.93
C VAL A 275 9.39 -1.22 -11.51
N HIS A 276 9.98 -2.34 -11.07
CA HIS A 276 10.79 -2.44 -9.86
C HIS A 276 12.15 -3.03 -10.24
N VAL A 277 13.20 -2.29 -9.98
CA VAL A 277 14.57 -2.71 -10.24
C VAL A 277 15.35 -2.74 -8.94
N ASP A 278 15.93 -3.89 -8.63
CA ASP A 278 16.95 -4.02 -7.59
C ASP A 278 18.35 -4.12 -8.22
N SER A 279 19.35 -3.60 -7.54
CA SER A 279 20.72 -3.56 -8.02
C SER A 279 21.72 -3.77 -6.88
N THR A 280 22.81 -4.44 -7.18
CA THR A 280 24.01 -4.56 -6.33
C THR A 280 25.12 -3.60 -6.74
N ALA A 281 24.93 -2.85 -7.82
CA ALA A 281 25.91 -1.86 -8.27
C ALA A 281 26.02 -0.70 -7.26
N PRO A 282 27.22 -0.19 -6.95
CA PRO A 282 27.36 0.98 -6.10
C PRO A 282 26.62 2.19 -6.68
N LEU A 283 25.83 2.85 -5.84
CA LEU A 283 25.08 4.03 -6.20
C LEU A 283 25.83 5.30 -5.80
N TYR A 284 26.04 6.19 -6.75
CA TYR A 284 26.70 7.48 -6.56
C TYR A 284 25.76 8.64 -6.84
N SER A 285 25.90 9.72 -6.11
CA SER A 285 25.20 10.96 -6.38
C SER A 285 25.71 11.61 -7.67
N ASP A 286 24.83 11.90 -8.61
CA ASP A 286 25.20 12.62 -9.83
C ASP A 286 25.71 14.02 -9.56
N LYS A 287 25.15 14.70 -8.60
CA LYS A 287 25.52 16.06 -8.22
C LYS A 287 26.87 16.13 -7.52
N THR A 288 27.10 15.27 -6.53
CA THR A 288 28.28 15.34 -5.66
C THR A 288 29.35 14.33 -5.98
N LYS A 289 29.04 13.34 -6.84
CA LYS A 289 29.86 12.17 -7.17
C LYS A 289 30.28 11.31 -5.97
N LYS A 290 29.65 11.52 -4.82
CA LYS A 290 29.91 10.74 -3.59
C LYS A 290 29.09 9.46 -3.61
N LEU A 291 29.67 8.40 -3.03
CA LEU A 291 28.98 7.14 -2.79
C LEU A 291 27.78 7.37 -1.87
N ILE A 292 26.61 6.90 -2.29
CA ILE A 292 25.37 6.87 -1.51
C ILE A 292 25.27 5.53 -0.77
N THR A 293 25.43 4.44 -1.51
CA THR A 293 25.42 3.07 -0.96
C THR A 293 26.19 2.11 -1.85
N ASP A 294 26.85 1.14 -1.24
CA ASP A 294 27.47 -0.03 -1.86
C ASP A 294 26.72 -1.33 -1.53
N LYS A 295 25.58 -1.20 -0.84
CA LYS A 295 24.68 -2.32 -0.54
C LYS A 295 23.61 -2.44 -1.58
N ILE A 296 22.90 -3.56 -1.59
CA ILE A 296 21.71 -3.73 -2.44
C ILE A 296 20.71 -2.61 -2.22
N TRP A 297 20.24 -2.06 -3.31
CA TRP A 297 19.24 -0.98 -3.33
C TRP A 297 18.26 -1.22 -4.48
N GLY A 298 17.10 -0.59 -4.41
CA GLY A 298 16.10 -0.72 -5.46
C GLY A 298 15.28 0.54 -5.62
N ILE A 299 14.68 0.67 -6.79
CA ILE A 299 13.69 1.68 -7.11
C ILE A 299 12.46 1.02 -7.72
N TYR A 300 11.31 1.56 -7.44
CA TYR A 300 10.09 1.21 -8.15
C TYR A 300 9.37 2.46 -8.63
N TYR A 301 8.72 2.36 -9.76
CA TYR A 301 7.94 3.47 -10.30
C TYR A 301 6.83 2.98 -11.22
N LYS A 302 5.82 3.80 -11.34
CA LYS A 302 4.73 3.69 -12.29
C LYS A 302 4.61 4.99 -13.09
N PRO A 303 4.02 4.97 -14.29
CA PRO A 303 3.64 6.19 -14.97
C PRO A 303 2.68 7.02 -14.10
N ASP A 304 2.91 8.31 -14.05
CA ASP A 304 1.95 9.30 -13.56
C ASP A 304 1.46 10.15 -14.74
N ILE A 305 0.46 9.64 -15.43
CA ILE A 305 -0.03 10.24 -16.67
C ILE A 305 -0.63 11.62 -16.42
N GLU A 306 -1.26 11.82 -15.28
CA GLU A 306 -1.87 13.10 -14.91
C GLU A 306 -0.81 14.15 -14.60
N GLY A 307 0.29 13.74 -13.95
CA GLY A 307 1.43 14.60 -13.61
C GLY A 307 2.50 14.70 -14.69
N LEU A 308 2.35 14.04 -15.84
CA LEU A 308 3.36 13.97 -16.91
C LEU A 308 4.73 13.52 -16.38
N GLY A 309 4.76 12.44 -15.61
CA GLY A 309 5.96 11.95 -14.99
C GLY A 309 5.88 10.50 -14.55
N VAL A 310 6.72 10.15 -13.61
CA VAL A 310 6.68 8.87 -12.91
C VAL A 310 6.50 9.11 -11.41
N GLN A 311 5.70 8.29 -10.77
CA GLN A 311 5.58 8.23 -9.31
C GLN A 311 6.24 6.95 -8.83
N GLY A 312 7.10 7.07 -7.84
CA GLY A 312 7.81 5.91 -7.30
C GLY A 312 8.54 6.20 -6.01
N GLY A 313 9.32 5.22 -5.60
CA GLY A 313 10.12 5.27 -4.39
C GLY A 313 11.39 4.44 -4.48
N THR A 314 12.20 4.52 -3.43
CA THR A 314 13.44 3.76 -3.31
C THR A 314 13.49 2.99 -1.99
N SER A 315 14.23 1.89 -1.98
CA SER A 315 14.43 1.03 -0.82
C SER A 315 15.85 0.43 -0.85
N PRO A 316 16.46 0.10 0.30
CA PRO A 316 15.98 0.40 1.63
C PRO A 316 16.35 1.82 2.07
N TYR A 317 15.46 2.47 2.81
CA TYR A 317 15.76 3.68 3.55
C TYR A 317 15.73 3.38 5.05
N ILE A 318 16.86 3.53 5.72
CA ILE A 318 16.99 3.21 7.14
C ILE A 318 16.86 4.47 7.97
N VAL A 319 15.77 4.64 8.67
CA VAL A 319 15.62 5.66 9.70
C VAL A 319 16.10 5.09 11.03
N LYS A 320 17.23 5.61 11.54
CA LYS A 320 17.77 5.24 12.86
C LYS A 320 17.02 5.95 13.99
N LYS A 321 15.72 5.70 14.09
CA LYS A 321 14.86 6.22 15.17
C LYS A 321 14.01 5.10 15.72
N HIS A 322 13.82 5.11 17.05
CA HIS A 322 12.83 4.25 17.67
C HIS A 322 11.44 4.58 17.10
N PHE A 323 10.57 3.58 16.91
CA PHE A 323 9.26 3.79 16.29
C PHE A 323 8.39 4.82 17.04
N ASP A 324 8.55 5.00 18.35
CA ASP A 324 7.87 6.04 19.12
C ASP A 324 8.30 7.46 18.76
N GLN A 325 9.46 7.61 18.12
CA GLN A 325 10.01 8.89 17.66
C GLN A 325 9.71 9.17 16.18
N VAL A 326 9.08 8.22 15.50
CA VAL A 326 8.69 8.38 14.09
C VAL A 326 7.42 9.21 14.04
N ASN A 327 7.49 10.36 13.38
CA ASN A 327 6.28 11.10 13.04
C ASN A 327 5.53 10.33 11.96
N VAL A 328 4.36 9.84 12.30
CA VAL A 328 3.48 9.13 11.37
C VAL A 328 2.62 10.09 10.52
N ASP A 329 2.79 11.41 10.70
CA ASP A 329 2.15 12.38 9.82
C ASP A 329 2.83 12.36 8.46
N PRO A 330 2.12 11.93 7.39
CA PRO A 330 2.69 11.78 6.06
C PRO A 330 3.10 13.11 5.42
N TYR A 331 2.65 14.24 5.96
CA TYR A 331 2.91 15.56 5.39
C TYR A 331 4.20 16.24 5.91
N GLY A 332 4.91 15.62 6.85
CA GLY A 332 6.10 16.19 7.48
C GLY A 332 7.44 15.62 7.00
N ILE A 333 7.47 14.77 5.98
CA ILE A 333 8.70 14.12 5.51
C ILE A 333 9.21 14.81 4.24
N GLU A 334 10.43 15.33 4.31
CA GLU A 334 11.10 15.97 3.18
C GLU A 334 11.54 14.93 2.14
N LEU A 335 11.09 15.10 0.89
CA LEU A 335 11.28 14.15 -0.22
C LEU A 335 12.64 14.34 -0.90
N SER A 336 13.74 14.02 -0.21
CA SER A 336 15.08 14.30 -0.75
C SER A 336 15.73 13.16 -1.54
N LEU A 337 15.31 11.90 -1.36
CA LEU A 337 16.03 10.75 -1.90
C LEU A 337 15.63 10.32 -3.32
N ILE A 338 14.44 10.64 -3.78
CA ILE A 338 13.99 10.31 -5.15
C ILE A 338 14.82 11.06 -6.20
N HIS A 339 15.31 12.23 -5.86
CA HIS A 339 16.21 13.01 -6.71
C HIS A 339 17.64 12.43 -6.82
N ILE A 340 17.95 11.37 -6.08
CA ILE A 340 19.30 10.81 -5.97
C ILE A 340 19.44 9.55 -6.85
N SER A 341 18.38 8.80 -7.06
CA SER A 341 18.37 7.64 -7.94
C SER A 341 18.04 8.04 -9.37
N GLU A 342 19.03 7.95 -10.26
CA GLU A 342 18.72 8.08 -11.70
C GLU A 342 17.72 7.01 -12.13
N PRO A 343 16.74 7.37 -12.96
CA PRO A 343 15.94 6.38 -13.65
C PRO A 343 16.88 5.46 -14.46
N THR A 344 16.58 4.19 -14.50
CA THR A 344 17.29 3.17 -15.27
C THR A 344 17.29 3.45 -16.79
N ARG A 345 16.57 4.49 -17.22
CA ARG A 345 16.51 5.09 -18.55
C ARG A 345 17.25 6.44 -18.53
N ARG A 346 18.26 6.59 -19.36
CA ARG A 346 19.01 7.85 -19.49
C ARG A 346 18.23 8.87 -20.30
N ARG A 347 18.32 10.15 -19.89
CA ARG A 347 18.09 11.26 -20.81
C ARG A 347 19.22 11.23 -21.84
N THR A 348 18.89 11.13 -23.09
CA THR A 348 19.81 11.40 -24.20
C THR A 348 20.01 12.91 -24.31
#